data_61fb5b344544b84eedd1bd6ca3550e0b
#
_entry.id   61fb5b344544b84eedd1bd6ca3550e0b
#
_cell.length_a   1.000
_cell.length_b   1.000
_cell.length_c   1.000
_cell.angle_alpha   90.00
_cell.angle_beta   90.00
_cell.angle_gamma   90.00
#
_symmetry.space_group_name_H-M   'P 1'
#
loop_
_entity.id
_entity.type
_entity.pdbx_description
1 polymer ?
#
loop_
_entity_poly.entity_id
_entity_poly.type
_entity_poly.pdbx_seq_one_letter_code
_entity_poly.pdbx_strand_id
1 'polypeptide(L)'
;KEEEEQKRKDNVKTYGLYEIWLLGFLLLAVRQFVQERKFRKYLLEERSCVSVQSTIEKGSRRTCYGIPLEGSPFLFRSRGIKLDIYLPEQILPEDEVVDYAVLHESMHQRHGDIWWSYLRNFLVALYWFHPLVWLAARLSREDCELACDEAVAAQLSEKQKTAYGKSLLFVAA
;
A
#
# COMPACT_ATOMS: atom_id res chain seq x y z
N LYS A 1 -29.33 40.21 25.73
CA LYS A 1 -30.18 39.44 24.79
C LYS A 1 -29.52 39.29 23.42
N GLU A 2 -29.00 40.39 22.81
CA GLU A 2 -28.32 40.33 21.52
C GLU A 2 -27.02 39.50 21.57
N GLU A 3 -26.19 39.63 22.62
CA GLU A 3 -25.00 38.84 22.82
C GLU A 3 -25.30 37.33 22.98
N GLU A 4 -26.35 36.98 23.70
CA GLU A 4 -26.78 35.60 23.89
C GLU A 4 -27.29 34.97 22.58
N GLU A 5 -27.99 35.74 21.78
CA GLU A 5 -28.50 35.33 20.48
C GLU A 5 -27.36 35.14 19.48
N GLN A 6 -26.36 36.01 19.48
CA GLN A 6 -25.17 35.89 18.65
C GLN A 6 -24.35 34.63 19.04
N LYS A 7 -24.09 34.42 20.34
CA LYS A 7 -23.41 33.27 20.86
C LYS A 7 -24.12 31.95 20.52
N ARG A 8 -25.44 31.94 20.52
CA ARG A 8 -26.27 30.81 20.12
C ARG A 8 -26.12 30.51 18.62
N LYS A 9 -26.14 31.56 17.77
CA LYS A 9 -25.95 31.44 16.32
C LYS A 9 -24.56 30.91 15.99
N ASP A 10 -23.52 31.37 16.68
CA ASP A 10 -22.13 30.91 16.48
C ASP A 10 -21.95 29.46 16.93
N ASN A 11 -22.57 29.06 18.05
CA ASN A 11 -22.58 27.67 18.48
C ASN A 11 -23.24 26.74 17.44
N VAL A 12 -24.42 27.12 16.92
CA VAL A 12 -25.13 26.31 15.90
C VAL A 12 -24.31 26.16 14.63
N LYS A 13 -23.63 27.21 14.16
CA LYS A 13 -22.71 27.10 13.00
C LYS A 13 -21.53 26.17 13.28
N THR A 14 -20.95 26.27 14.46
CA THR A 14 -19.82 25.45 14.88
C THR A 14 -20.21 23.96 14.92
N TYR A 15 -21.36 23.63 15.52
CA TYR A 15 -21.86 22.24 15.55
C TYR A 15 -22.13 21.70 14.14
N GLY A 16 -22.73 22.50 13.25
CA GLY A 16 -22.96 22.11 11.86
C GLY A 16 -21.67 21.78 11.10
N LEU A 17 -20.59 22.52 11.33
CA LEU A 17 -19.29 22.23 10.73
C LEU A 17 -18.68 20.90 11.25
N TYR A 18 -18.81 20.62 12.55
CA TYR A 18 -18.37 19.35 13.12
C TYR A 18 -19.17 18.16 12.58
N GLU A 19 -20.47 18.32 12.39
CA GLU A 19 -21.33 17.27 11.81
C GLU A 19 -20.91 16.94 10.37
N ILE A 20 -20.66 17.95 9.55
CA ILE A 20 -20.19 17.78 8.17
C ILE A 20 -18.82 17.10 8.15
N TRP A 21 -17.89 17.55 9.00
CA TRP A 21 -16.57 16.94 9.11
C TRP A 21 -16.66 15.47 9.53
N LEU A 22 -17.44 15.16 10.57
CA LEU A 22 -17.62 13.81 11.06
C LEU A 22 -18.25 12.90 10.02
N LEU A 23 -19.25 13.39 9.30
CA LEU A 23 -19.90 12.65 8.21
C LEU A 23 -18.90 12.30 7.11
N GLY A 24 -18.10 13.26 6.65
CA GLY A 24 -17.07 13.05 5.64
C GLY A 24 -15.99 12.04 6.09
N PHE A 25 -15.53 12.15 7.34
CA PHE A 25 -14.60 11.19 7.95
C PHE A 25 -15.19 9.78 7.97
N LEU A 26 -16.42 9.62 8.47
CA LEU A 26 -17.09 8.32 8.57
C LEU A 26 -17.32 7.71 7.19
N LEU A 27 -17.76 8.48 6.20
CA LEU A 27 -17.96 8.00 4.84
C LEU A 27 -16.66 7.46 4.23
N LEU A 28 -15.54 8.17 4.38
CA LEU A 28 -14.25 7.71 3.87
C LEU A 28 -13.71 6.50 4.64
N ALA A 29 -13.85 6.50 5.96
CA ALA A 29 -13.41 5.37 6.79
C ALA A 29 -14.19 4.08 6.45
N VAL A 30 -15.52 4.18 6.33
CA VAL A 30 -16.38 3.06 5.93
C VAL A 30 -16.03 2.59 4.50
N ARG A 31 -15.86 3.52 3.56
CA ARG A 31 -15.44 3.17 2.19
C ARG A 31 -14.12 2.41 2.18
N GLN A 32 -13.09 2.90 2.87
CA GLN A 32 -11.78 2.23 2.96
C GLN A 32 -11.91 0.84 3.57
N PHE A 33 -12.64 0.72 4.66
CA PHE A 33 -12.87 -0.56 5.32
C PHE A 33 -13.60 -1.58 4.44
N VAL A 34 -14.65 -1.15 3.74
CA VAL A 34 -15.40 -2.00 2.81
C VAL A 34 -14.53 -2.44 1.63
N GLN A 35 -13.73 -1.51 1.06
CA GLN A 35 -12.81 -1.82 -0.04
C GLN A 35 -11.74 -2.82 0.41
N GLU A 36 -11.12 -2.62 1.57
CA GLU A 36 -10.14 -3.56 2.12
C GLU A 36 -10.74 -4.94 2.35
N ARG A 37 -11.96 -5.02 2.90
CA ARG A 37 -12.64 -6.31 3.11
C ARG A 37 -12.99 -7.03 1.82
N LYS A 38 -13.49 -6.31 0.80
CA LYS A 38 -13.79 -6.87 -0.51
C LYS A 38 -12.52 -7.38 -1.20
N PHE A 39 -11.47 -6.59 -1.17
CA PHE A 39 -10.18 -6.96 -1.76
C PHE A 39 -9.56 -8.16 -1.05
N ARG A 40 -9.60 -8.20 0.28
CA ARG A 40 -9.15 -9.34 1.07
C ARG A 40 -9.91 -10.61 0.71
N LYS A 41 -11.23 -10.54 0.57
CA LYS A 41 -12.06 -11.67 0.18
C LYS A 41 -11.66 -12.18 -1.19
N TYR A 42 -11.53 -11.29 -2.18
CA TYR A 42 -11.05 -11.61 -3.52
C TYR A 42 -9.70 -12.31 -3.50
N LEU A 43 -8.71 -11.76 -2.79
CA LEU A 43 -7.38 -12.37 -2.69
C LEU A 43 -7.40 -13.77 -2.05
N LEU A 44 -8.27 -14.02 -1.08
CA LEU A 44 -8.38 -15.32 -0.44
C LEU A 44 -9.06 -16.38 -1.32
N GLU A 45 -9.93 -15.97 -2.22
CA GLU A 45 -10.66 -16.84 -3.15
C GLU A 45 -9.80 -17.18 -4.39
N GLU A 46 -9.08 -16.22 -4.95
CA GLU A 46 -8.40 -16.34 -6.24
C GLU A 46 -6.91 -16.73 -6.15
N ARG A 47 -6.31 -16.72 -4.95
CA ARG A 47 -4.88 -16.96 -4.81
C ARG A 47 -4.48 -18.41 -5.06
N SER A 48 -3.42 -18.62 -5.83
CA SER A 48 -2.66 -19.86 -5.94
C SER A 48 -1.40 -19.81 -5.08
N CYS A 49 -1.03 -20.91 -4.43
CA CYS A 49 0.20 -20.96 -3.63
C CYS A 49 1.40 -21.21 -4.53
N VAL A 50 2.35 -20.27 -4.54
CA VAL A 50 3.59 -20.36 -5.31
C VAL A 50 4.77 -20.36 -4.35
N SER A 51 5.68 -21.35 -4.49
CA SER A 51 6.91 -21.42 -3.71
C SER A 51 8.07 -20.84 -4.54
N VAL A 52 8.53 -19.66 -4.18
CA VAL A 52 9.66 -19.01 -4.82
C VAL A 52 10.94 -19.34 -4.04
N GLN A 53 11.93 -19.90 -4.74
CA GLN A 53 13.26 -20.10 -4.17
C GLN A 53 14.17 -18.99 -4.69
N SER A 54 14.44 -18.00 -3.85
CA SER A 54 15.26 -16.86 -4.25
C SER A 54 16.70 -17.28 -4.54
N THR A 55 17.20 -16.87 -5.70
CA THR A 55 18.61 -17.02 -6.10
C THR A 55 19.45 -15.87 -5.55
N ILE A 56 18.84 -14.74 -5.26
CA ILE A 56 19.50 -13.51 -4.77
C ILE A 56 19.74 -13.59 -3.26
N GLU A 57 18.71 -13.94 -2.49
CA GLU A 57 18.83 -14.27 -1.06
C GLU A 57 19.18 -15.74 -0.91
N LYS A 58 20.45 -16.10 -0.96
CA LYS A 58 21.00 -17.47 -0.94
C LYS A 58 20.18 -18.43 -0.07
N GLY A 59 19.33 -19.23 -0.71
CA GLY A 59 18.62 -20.35 -0.09
C GLY A 59 17.34 -19.96 0.68
N SER A 60 16.90 -18.70 0.65
CA SER A 60 15.63 -18.30 1.25
C SER A 60 14.47 -18.77 0.40
N ARG A 61 13.67 -19.72 0.94
CA ARG A 61 12.42 -20.12 0.32
C ARG A 61 11.29 -19.29 0.90
N ARG A 62 10.57 -18.56 0.04
CA ARG A 62 9.40 -17.77 0.45
C ARG A 62 8.14 -18.34 -0.19
N THR A 63 7.08 -18.36 0.60
CA THR A 63 5.74 -18.67 0.08
C THR A 63 5.10 -17.38 -0.38
N CYS A 64 4.85 -17.28 -1.68
CA CYS A 64 4.13 -16.19 -2.31
C CYS A 64 2.80 -16.70 -2.84
N TYR A 65 1.94 -15.81 -3.27
CA TYR A 65 0.65 -16.17 -3.85
C TYR A 65 0.53 -15.56 -5.25
N GLY A 66 0.29 -16.42 -6.24
CA GLY A 66 -0.09 -16.01 -7.59
C GLY A 66 -1.55 -15.52 -7.59
N ILE A 67 -1.86 -14.51 -8.36
CA ILE A 67 -3.21 -13.97 -8.54
C ILE A 67 -3.46 -13.60 -9.99
N PRO A 68 -4.67 -13.83 -10.52
CA PRO A 68 -5.08 -13.45 -11.87
C PRO A 68 -5.43 -11.95 -11.93
N LEU A 69 -4.52 -11.10 -11.48
CA LEU A 69 -4.67 -9.65 -11.48
C LEU A 69 -3.51 -9.04 -12.27
N GLU A 70 -3.81 -8.11 -13.16
CA GLU A 70 -2.78 -7.33 -13.86
C GLU A 70 -2.23 -6.23 -12.94
N GLY A 71 -0.94 -5.93 -13.08
CA GLY A 71 -0.27 -4.87 -12.33
C GLY A 71 1.01 -5.31 -11.65
N SER A 72 1.46 -4.53 -10.69
CA SER A 72 2.70 -4.80 -9.95
C SER A 72 2.48 -5.77 -8.80
N PRO A 73 3.53 -6.52 -8.40
CA PRO A 73 3.56 -7.25 -7.13
C PRO A 73 3.21 -6.35 -5.95
N PHE A 74 2.70 -6.93 -4.88
CA PHE A 74 2.38 -6.13 -3.69
C PHE A 74 2.32 -6.98 -2.42
N LEU A 75 2.51 -6.31 -1.29
CA LEU A 75 2.27 -6.85 0.04
C LEU A 75 0.83 -6.60 0.49
N PHE A 76 0.20 -7.63 1.03
CA PHE A 76 -1.11 -7.48 1.64
C PHE A 76 -1.27 -8.34 2.89
N ARG A 77 -2.04 -7.82 3.86
CA ARG A 77 -2.35 -8.51 5.10
C ARG A 77 -3.59 -9.39 4.92
N SER A 78 -3.38 -10.66 4.60
CA SER A 78 -4.49 -11.60 4.35
C SER A 78 -5.11 -12.15 5.63
N ARG A 79 -4.29 -12.51 6.64
CA ARG A 79 -4.77 -13.06 7.92
C ARG A 79 -3.96 -12.50 9.10
N GLY A 80 -4.66 -11.97 10.10
CA GLY A 80 -4.02 -11.45 11.32
C GLY A 80 -3.01 -10.35 11.03
N ILE A 81 -1.78 -10.49 11.53
CA ILE A 81 -0.68 -9.53 11.36
C ILE A 81 0.27 -9.97 10.22
N LYS A 82 0.15 -11.21 9.73
CA LYS A 82 1.03 -11.75 8.72
C LYS A 82 0.84 -11.04 7.38
N LEU A 83 1.95 -10.61 6.78
CA LEU A 83 2.02 -10.04 5.44
C LEU A 83 2.39 -11.14 4.46
N ASP A 84 1.63 -11.23 3.40
CA ASP A 84 1.85 -12.16 2.29
C ASP A 84 2.19 -11.36 1.03
N ILE A 85 3.10 -11.90 0.21
CA ILE A 85 3.49 -11.33 -1.09
C ILE A 85 2.56 -11.91 -2.15
N TYR A 86 1.97 -11.04 -2.95
CA TYR A 86 1.12 -11.39 -4.07
C TYR A 86 1.81 -11.02 -5.39
N LEU A 87 1.86 -11.99 -6.30
CA LEU A 87 2.52 -11.89 -7.60
C LEU A 87 1.46 -12.02 -8.69
N PRO A 88 1.34 -11.07 -9.63
CA PRO A 88 0.53 -11.24 -10.82
C PRO A 88 0.95 -12.47 -11.61
N GLU A 89 0.00 -13.27 -12.12
CA GLU A 89 0.31 -14.50 -12.86
C GLU A 89 1.14 -14.22 -14.12
N GLN A 90 1.01 -13.05 -14.72
CA GLN A 90 1.77 -12.64 -15.89
C GLN A 90 3.29 -12.63 -15.69
N ILE A 91 3.80 -12.43 -14.47
CA ILE A 91 5.23 -12.41 -14.18
C ILE A 91 5.78 -13.78 -13.73
N LEU A 92 4.91 -14.72 -13.37
CA LEU A 92 5.33 -16.02 -12.82
C LEU A 92 6.21 -16.86 -13.77
N PRO A 93 6.07 -16.78 -15.11
CA PRO A 93 6.95 -17.49 -16.02
C PRO A 93 8.39 -16.96 -16.05
N GLU A 94 8.62 -15.75 -15.54
CA GLU A 94 9.91 -15.05 -15.63
C GLU A 94 10.64 -15.12 -14.27
N ASP A 95 11.37 -16.21 -14.02
CA ASP A 95 12.03 -16.49 -12.73
C ASP A 95 12.88 -15.32 -12.22
N GLU A 96 13.64 -14.65 -13.11
CA GLU A 96 14.49 -13.52 -12.75
C GLU A 96 13.67 -12.30 -12.30
N VAL A 97 12.54 -12.03 -12.98
CA VAL A 97 11.62 -10.94 -12.62
C VAL A 97 10.96 -11.22 -11.28
N VAL A 98 10.54 -12.46 -11.05
CA VAL A 98 9.94 -12.90 -9.78
C VAL A 98 10.93 -12.74 -8.63
N ASP A 99 12.19 -13.10 -8.80
CA ASP A 99 13.23 -12.98 -7.78
C ASP A 99 13.41 -11.50 -7.34
N TYR A 100 13.51 -10.58 -8.30
CA TYR A 100 13.63 -9.16 -8.00
C TYR A 100 12.35 -8.58 -7.39
N ALA A 101 11.18 -9.01 -7.85
CA ALA A 101 9.91 -8.61 -7.29
C ALA A 101 9.77 -9.03 -5.80
N VAL A 102 10.11 -10.28 -5.50
CA VAL A 102 10.10 -10.80 -4.12
C VAL A 102 11.11 -10.07 -3.23
N LEU A 103 12.29 -9.74 -3.75
CA LEU A 103 13.27 -8.94 -3.04
C LEU A 103 12.74 -7.54 -2.71
N HIS A 104 12.14 -6.85 -3.69
CA HIS A 104 11.54 -5.52 -3.52
C HIS A 104 10.42 -5.55 -2.47
N GLU A 105 9.45 -6.44 -2.58
CA GLU A 105 8.35 -6.60 -1.61
C GLU A 105 8.87 -6.93 -0.20
N SER A 106 10.00 -7.63 -0.12
CA SER A 106 10.66 -7.90 1.15
C SER A 106 11.23 -6.65 1.81
N MET A 107 11.66 -5.64 1.04
CA MET A 107 12.10 -4.36 1.59
C MET A 107 10.92 -3.58 2.15
N HIS A 108 9.78 -3.51 1.46
CA HIS A 108 8.56 -2.93 2.00
C HIS A 108 8.15 -3.57 3.34
N GLN A 109 8.27 -4.90 3.44
CA GLN A 109 8.00 -5.61 4.69
C GLN A 109 8.98 -5.22 5.80
N ARG A 110 10.28 -5.09 5.50
CA ARG A 110 11.32 -4.69 6.46
C ARG A 110 11.16 -3.25 6.93
N HIS A 111 10.80 -2.34 6.02
CA HIS A 111 10.57 -0.92 6.33
C HIS A 111 9.24 -0.68 7.06
N GLY A 112 8.33 -1.65 7.04
CA GLY A 112 7.04 -1.52 7.69
C GLY A 112 6.05 -0.62 6.93
N ASP A 113 6.18 -0.51 5.62
CA ASP A 113 5.42 0.41 4.76
C ASP A 113 3.92 0.17 4.79
N ILE A 114 3.49 -1.03 5.14
CA ILE A 114 2.06 -1.33 5.35
C ILE A 114 1.47 -0.49 6.49
N TRP A 115 2.23 -0.25 7.57
CA TRP A 115 1.79 0.57 8.69
C TRP A 115 1.74 2.04 8.32
N TRP A 116 2.72 2.51 7.53
CA TRP A 116 2.70 3.84 6.95
C TRP A 116 1.52 4.04 6.01
N SER A 117 1.13 3.02 5.24
CA SER A 117 -0.08 3.03 4.41
C SER A 117 -1.36 3.21 5.24
N TYR A 118 -1.50 2.50 6.35
CA TYR A 118 -2.66 2.68 7.24
C TYR A 118 -2.68 4.07 7.86
N LEU A 119 -1.53 4.58 8.32
CA LEU A 119 -1.42 5.93 8.87
C LEU A 119 -1.80 7.00 7.82
N ARG A 120 -1.27 6.90 6.61
CA ARG A 120 -1.62 7.81 5.49
C ARG A 120 -3.12 7.80 5.22
N ASN A 121 -3.71 6.62 5.11
CA ASN A 121 -5.14 6.47 4.84
C ASN A 121 -6.00 7.06 5.97
N PHE A 122 -5.60 6.87 7.22
CA PHE A 122 -6.26 7.47 8.38
C PHE A 122 -6.17 9.00 8.35
N LEU A 123 -4.98 9.56 8.08
CA LEU A 123 -4.80 11.02 7.99
C LEU A 123 -5.59 11.63 6.84
N VAL A 124 -5.64 10.97 5.68
CA VAL A 124 -6.47 11.40 4.54
C VAL A 124 -7.95 11.37 4.91
N ALA A 125 -8.42 10.37 5.64
CA ALA A 125 -9.81 10.34 6.11
C ALA A 125 -10.08 11.43 7.14
N LEU A 126 -9.17 11.68 8.08
CA LEU A 126 -9.30 12.67 9.15
C LEU A 126 -9.33 14.11 8.59
N TYR A 127 -8.46 14.41 7.63
CA TYR A 127 -8.29 15.72 7.00
C TYR A 127 -8.78 15.71 5.55
N TRP A 128 -9.87 15.00 5.28
CA TRP A 128 -10.38 14.76 3.94
C TRP A 128 -10.63 16.03 3.11
N PHE A 129 -10.96 17.13 3.76
CA PHE A 129 -11.23 18.44 3.17
C PHE A 129 -9.96 19.23 2.83
N HIS A 130 -8.77 18.79 3.29
CA HIS A 130 -7.53 19.55 3.14
C HIS A 130 -6.68 19.00 1.97
N PRO A 131 -6.52 19.73 0.85
CA PRO A 131 -5.86 19.22 -0.35
C PRO A 131 -4.40 18.84 -0.14
N LEU A 132 -3.66 19.55 0.74
CA LEU A 132 -2.25 19.24 1.01
C LEU A 132 -2.05 17.87 1.66
N VAL A 133 -3.04 17.34 2.37
CA VAL A 133 -2.94 16.01 2.98
C VAL A 133 -2.97 14.92 1.89
N TRP A 134 -3.76 15.10 0.86
CA TRP A 134 -3.77 14.21 -0.30
C TRP A 134 -2.44 14.25 -1.05
N LEU A 135 -1.87 15.44 -1.24
CA LEU A 135 -0.55 15.60 -1.85
C LEU A 135 0.54 14.95 -0.99
N ALA A 136 0.56 15.22 0.31
CA ALA A 136 1.52 14.63 1.24
C ALA A 136 1.42 13.08 1.26
N ALA A 137 0.20 12.53 1.23
CA ALA A 137 -0.01 11.10 1.17
C ALA A 137 0.51 10.48 -0.14
N ARG A 138 0.39 11.19 -1.26
CA ARG A 138 0.96 10.78 -2.55
C ARG A 138 2.48 10.80 -2.50
N LEU A 139 3.08 11.93 -2.13
CA LEU A 139 4.54 12.08 -2.05
C LEU A 139 5.18 11.07 -1.09
N SER A 140 4.56 10.87 0.09
CA SER A 140 5.03 9.85 1.04
C SER A 140 4.97 8.42 0.48
N ARG A 141 4.10 8.13 -0.48
CA ARG A 141 4.10 6.83 -1.17
C ARG A 141 5.27 6.74 -2.14
N GLU A 142 5.48 7.78 -2.94
CA GLU A 142 6.61 7.86 -3.85
C GLU A 142 7.95 7.74 -3.10
N ASP A 143 8.08 8.37 -1.93
CA ASP A 143 9.28 8.25 -1.07
C ASP A 143 9.49 6.81 -0.56
N CYS A 144 8.43 6.08 -0.19
CA CYS A 144 8.53 4.68 0.20
C CYS A 144 9.05 3.80 -0.94
N GLU A 145 8.55 4.01 -2.17
CA GLU A 145 9.02 3.27 -3.36
C GLU A 145 10.51 3.55 -3.61
N LEU A 146 10.93 4.81 -3.61
CA LEU A 146 12.33 5.19 -3.79
C LEU A 146 13.25 4.58 -2.72
N ALA A 147 12.83 4.61 -1.46
CA ALA A 147 13.60 4.01 -0.37
C ALA A 147 13.72 2.49 -0.50
N CYS A 148 12.69 1.81 -1.00
CA CYS A 148 12.75 0.37 -1.29
C CYS A 148 13.67 0.07 -2.46
N ASP A 149 13.59 0.84 -3.55
CA ASP A 149 14.48 0.68 -4.71
C ASP A 149 15.94 0.90 -4.33
N GLU A 150 16.26 1.93 -3.54
CA GLU A 150 17.61 2.17 -3.03
C GLU A 150 18.10 1.00 -2.15
N ALA A 151 17.24 0.48 -1.26
CA ALA A 151 17.59 -0.63 -0.38
C ALA A 151 17.83 -1.93 -1.16
N VAL A 152 17.09 -2.18 -2.22
CA VAL A 152 17.33 -3.29 -3.16
C VAL A 152 18.65 -3.08 -3.89
N ALA A 153 18.83 -1.92 -4.52
CA ALA A 153 20.03 -1.61 -5.31
C ALA A 153 21.31 -1.68 -4.47
N ALA A 154 21.27 -1.32 -3.20
CA ALA A 154 22.41 -1.42 -2.28
C ALA A 154 22.88 -2.87 -2.03
N GLN A 155 22.03 -3.87 -2.24
CA GLN A 155 22.35 -5.30 -2.06
C GLN A 155 22.81 -5.98 -3.34
N LEU A 156 22.70 -5.30 -4.49
CA LEU A 156 22.96 -5.85 -5.81
C LEU A 156 24.32 -5.43 -6.37
N SER A 157 24.97 -6.32 -7.12
CA SER A 157 26.12 -5.99 -7.96
C SER A 157 25.70 -5.12 -9.15
N GLU A 158 26.61 -4.41 -9.80
CA GLU A 158 26.32 -3.53 -10.95
C GLU A 158 25.58 -4.25 -12.09
N LYS A 159 25.93 -5.50 -12.36
CA LYS A 159 25.23 -6.32 -13.35
C LYS A 159 23.79 -6.60 -12.94
N GLN A 160 23.57 -6.92 -11.67
CA GLN A 160 22.23 -7.20 -11.12
C GLN A 160 21.37 -5.93 -11.03
N LYS A 161 21.94 -4.76 -10.76
CA LYS A 161 21.21 -3.47 -10.79
C LYS A 161 20.62 -3.21 -12.18
N THR A 162 21.38 -3.52 -13.24
CA THR A 162 20.88 -3.37 -14.62
C THR A 162 19.73 -4.34 -14.90
N ALA A 163 19.81 -5.59 -14.42
CA ALA A 163 18.74 -6.58 -14.55
C ALA A 163 17.51 -6.18 -13.74
N TYR A 164 17.70 -5.69 -12.51
CA TYR A 164 16.63 -5.15 -11.66
C TYR A 164 15.89 -3.98 -12.33
N GLY A 165 16.61 -3.01 -12.90
CA GLY A 165 15.99 -1.92 -13.65
C GLY A 165 15.13 -2.41 -14.84
N LYS A 166 15.59 -3.45 -15.56
CA LYS A 166 14.79 -4.07 -16.63
C LYS A 166 13.54 -4.79 -16.08
N SER A 167 13.64 -5.47 -14.93
CA SER A 167 12.50 -6.13 -14.31
C SER A 167 11.43 -5.12 -13.86
N LEU A 168 11.83 -3.96 -13.33
CA LEU A 168 10.89 -2.88 -13.00
C LEU A 168 10.15 -2.37 -14.24
N LEU A 169 10.85 -2.18 -15.36
CA LEU A 169 10.22 -1.78 -16.62
C LEU A 169 9.26 -2.85 -17.15
N PHE A 170 9.62 -4.13 -17.02
CA PHE A 170 8.75 -5.24 -17.42
C PHE A 170 7.44 -5.27 -16.62
N VAL A 171 7.54 -5.06 -15.32
CA VAL A 171 6.37 -5.03 -14.42
C VAL A 171 5.48 -3.79 -14.64
N ALA A 172 6.08 -2.67 -15.12
CA ALA A 172 5.35 -1.42 -15.38
C ALA A 172 4.69 -1.36 -16.76
N ALA A 173 5.00 -2.28 -17.68
CA ALA A 173 4.49 -2.33 -19.06
C ALA A 173 3.15 -3.05 -19.15
#